data_840fa4ae65cdff1a8ac81995e8cf8265
#
_entry.id   840fa4ae65cdff1a8ac81995e8cf8265
#
_cell.length_a   1.000
_cell.length_b   1.000
_cell.length_c   1.000
_cell.angle_alpha   90.00
_cell.angle_beta   90.00
_cell.angle_gamma   90.00
#
_symmetry.space_group_name_H-M   'P 1'
#
loop_
_entity.id
_entity.type
_entity.pdbx_description
1 polymer ?
#
loop_
_entity_poly.entity_id
_entity_poly.type
_entity_poly.pdbx_seq_one_letter_code
_entity_poly.pdbx_strand_id
1 'polypeptide(L)'
;MIDMTRIPGGKISGLGDEELNWVSKESMERMVIELDNTFWNDFQFNEDTDTVLPEDLEKEMKQFENDNIPLSTRESTKRYVNNFKDFLKEKNLNEDIETVPVKFLAKYLQYYYYSLRKKDGTFMSPNTLKGIRAGLQRYFTSPEVNRAINIIKDKEFERANGILKSLVAQWLKTGNKAKQFCGIEPADILKLKSYFDRSNAIVMQQEVWFWITYQFGLRGRELLASFTKDLFLIGTDSDGFRYIEIRCDMLSKNVKASLSQKEYENLRSARIYEDKTDSQKCIVRLFEDYVKKIPEGNPFLFPLPLKKAKPNGVWYCDKKHLGKDALGQMMKNISKNSDLSTIYTNHCVRVTTISNLSRQGYSSEQIATVSGHKNVNSVQRYVRRLHDSDKRKISDDLRNAIDAKVKVVVGENREINNQEITCVTSSSDRDPSISINFSGNFNNCVFKIHREQEGSN
;
A
#
# COMPACT_ATOMS: atom_id res chain seq x y z
N MET A 1 28.02 15.58 -11.38
CA MET A 1 28.99 15.45 -10.26
C MET A 1 29.72 16.76 -10.18
N ILE A 2 29.20 17.71 -9.39
CA ILE A 2 29.86 19.03 -9.22
C ILE A 2 31.03 18.78 -8.27
N ASP A 3 32.22 19.07 -8.76
CA ASP A 3 33.46 18.97 -8.00
C ASP A 3 33.46 20.04 -6.89
N MET A 4 33.25 19.61 -5.65
CA MET A 4 33.19 20.48 -4.46
C MET A 4 34.60 20.97 -4.00
N THR A 5 35.64 20.88 -4.81
CA THR A 5 37.01 21.28 -4.42
C THR A 5 37.38 22.71 -4.81
N ARG A 6 36.44 23.53 -5.32
CA ARG A 6 36.71 24.94 -5.66
C ARG A 6 35.78 25.90 -4.90
N ILE A 7 35.99 26.04 -3.60
CA ILE A 7 35.58 27.22 -2.85
C ILE A 7 36.85 28.03 -2.57
N PRO A 8 36.91 29.32 -2.91
CA PRO A 8 38.10 30.15 -2.65
C PRO A 8 38.28 30.37 -1.14
N GLY A 9 39.40 29.93 -0.68
CA GLY A 9 40.06 29.98 0.58
C GLY A 9 39.58 30.91 1.69
N GLY A 10 39.02 30.31 2.73
CA GLY A 10 39.17 30.78 4.11
C GLY A 10 39.82 29.68 4.90
N LYS A 11 41.13 29.80 5.19
CA LYS A 11 41.82 28.94 6.13
C LYS A 11 41.23 29.15 7.54
N ILE A 12 40.48 28.21 8.05
CA ILE A 12 40.26 28.06 9.48
C ILE A 12 41.41 27.18 10.00
N SER A 13 42.49 27.82 10.45
CA SER A 13 43.55 27.17 11.16
C SER A 13 43.17 27.08 12.63
N GLY A 14 43.06 25.86 13.17
CA GLY A 14 43.12 25.59 14.59
C GLY A 14 41.89 24.92 15.22
N LEU A 15 41.58 23.73 14.81
CA LEU A 15 40.83 22.78 15.63
C LEU A 15 41.38 21.39 15.32
N GLY A 16 41.89 20.71 16.37
CA GLY A 16 42.44 19.37 16.25
C GLY A 16 41.32 18.33 16.05
N ASP A 17 41.68 17.22 15.42
CA ASP A 17 40.80 16.12 15.04
C ASP A 17 40.00 15.43 16.19
N GLU A 18 40.21 15.85 17.45
CA GLU A 18 39.52 15.28 18.62
C GLU A 18 38.29 16.08 19.09
N GLU A 19 38.04 17.31 18.59
CA GLU A 19 36.90 18.13 19.03
C GLU A 19 35.62 18.01 18.16
N LEU A 20 35.62 17.22 17.08
CA LEU A 20 34.46 17.05 16.19
C LEU A 20 33.37 16.11 16.69
N ASN A 21 33.55 15.48 17.84
CA ASN A 21 32.65 14.43 18.35
C ASN A 21 31.54 14.93 19.30
N TRP A 22 31.38 16.23 19.54
CA TRP A 22 30.44 16.76 20.53
C TRP A 22 29.50 17.86 20.02
N VAL A 23 29.35 18.03 18.74
CA VAL A 23 28.32 18.95 18.22
C VAL A 23 26.97 18.21 18.27
N SER A 24 26.08 18.64 19.17
CA SER A 24 24.76 18.03 19.28
C SER A 24 24.02 18.18 17.96
N LYS A 25 23.13 17.21 17.65
CA LYS A 25 22.27 17.23 16.46
C LYS A 25 21.52 18.55 16.33
N GLU A 26 21.08 19.12 17.47
CA GLU A 26 20.39 20.42 17.53
C GLU A 26 21.31 21.59 17.16
N SER A 27 22.60 21.51 17.49
CA SER A 27 23.59 22.54 17.07
C SER A 27 23.88 22.47 15.58
N MET A 28 23.92 21.26 14.99
CA MET A 28 24.03 21.10 13.53
C MET A 28 22.77 21.57 12.80
N GLU A 29 21.58 21.28 13.31
CA GLU A 29 20.32 21.75 12.74
C GLU A 29 20.22 23.29 12.82
N ARG A 30 20.65 23.94 13.90
CA ARG A 30 20.74 25.42 13.98
C ARG A 30 21.78 25.98 13.02
N MET A 31 22.93 25.36 12.90
CA MET A 31 24.00 25.80 12.00
C MET A 31 23.57 25.67 10.51
N VAL A 32 22.82 24.63 10.16
CA VAL A 32 22.23 24.48 8.81
C VAL A 32 21.16 25.55 8.56
N ILE A 33 20.31 25.85 9.54
CA ILE A 33 19.28 26.91 9.45
C ILE A 33 19.94 28.30 9.39
N GLU A 34 21.01 28.56 10.15
CA GLU A 34 21.74 29.82 10.09
C GLU A 34 22.51 29.98 8.78
N LEU A 35 23.12 28.91 8.26
CA LEU A 35 23.78 28.92 6.95
C LEU A 35 22.78 29.13 5.80
N ASP A 36 21.59 28.54 5.90
CA ASP A 36 20.52 28.71 4.91
C ASP A 36 19.98 30.16 4.94
N ASN A 37 19.76 30.71 6.14
CA ASN A 37 19.30 32.09 6.28
C ASN A 37 20.35 33.14 5.91
N THR A 38 21.64 32.95 6.21
CA THR A 38 22.72 33.85 5.77
C THR A 38 22.94 33.76 4.26
N PHE A 39 22.92 32.56 3.70
CA PHE A 39 23.07 32.36 2.25
C PHE A 39 21.95 33.06 1.45
N TRP A 40 20.69 32.98 1.90
CA TRP A 40 19.57 33.63 1.23
C TRP A 40 19.47 35.13 1.53
N ASN A 41 19.94 35.62 2.67
CA ASN A 41 19.97 37.07 2.98
C ASN A 41 21.09 37.83 2.25
N ASP A 42 22.19 37.18 1.89
CA ASP A 42 23.24 37.78 1.07
C ASP A 42 22.89 37.81 -0.44
N PHE A 43 21.85 37.06 -0.84
CA PHE A 43 21.26 37.18 -2.17
C PHE A 43 20.23 38.32 -2.15
N GLN A 44 20.73 39.56 -2.28
CA GLN A 44 19.86 40.67 -2.66
C GLN A 44 19.38 40.42 -4.10
N PHE A 45 18.18 39.87 -4.24
CA PHE A 45 17.45 39.93 -5.49
C PHE A 45 17.18 41.42 -5.80
N ASN A 46 17.90 41.98 -6.71
CA ASN A 46 17.48 43.22 -7.37
C ASN A 46 16.22 42.87 -8.16
N GLU A 47 15.05 43.34 -7.71
CA GLU A 47 13.74 43.10 -8.33
C GLU A 47 13.65 43.64 -9.79
N ASP A 48 14.66 44.38 -10.26
CA ASP A 48 14.69 45.05 -11.59
C ASP A 48 15.52 44.32 -12.65
N THR A 49 16.11 43.17 -12.38
CA THR A 49 16.71 42.34 -13.42
C THR A 49 15.86 41.11 -13.62
N ASP A 50 15.05 41.06 -14.68
CA ASP A 50 14.61 39.84 -15.34
C ASP A 50 15.86 39.01 -15.64
N THR A 51 16.34 38.22 -14.67
CA THR A 51 17.40 37.25 -14.88
C THR A 51 16.81 36.11 -15.70
N VAL A 52 16.78 36.32 -17.01
CA VAL A 52 16.49 35.27 -17.98
C VAL A 52 17.56 34.20 -17.78
N LEU A 53 17.18 33.10 -17.16
CA LEU A 53 18.05 31.92 -17.04
C LEU A 53 18.49 31.51 -18.46
N PRO A 54 19.74 31.09 -18.66
CA PRO A 54 20.18 30.56 -19.95
C PRO A 54 19.18 29.49 -20.42
N GLU A 55 18.74 29.57 -21.66
CA GLU A 55 17.75 28.62 -22.24
C GLU A 55 18.16 27.15 -22.06
N ASP A 56 19.46 26.89 -22.08
CA ASP A 56 20.02 25.55 -21.88
C ASP A 56 19.76 25.06 -20.45
N LEU A 57 19.90 25.90 -19.43
CA LEU A 57 19.66 25.53 -18.02
C LEU A 57 18.18 25.30 -17.77
N GLU A 58 17.32 26.14 -18.33
CA GLU A 58 15.87 25.95 -18.22
C GLU A 58 15.41 24.64 -18.88
N LYS A 59 16.02 24.30 -20.03
CA LYS A 59 15.78 23.04 -20.72
C LYS A 59 16.24 21.81 -19.89
N GLU A 60 17.43 21.93 -19.30
CA GLU A 60 17.94 20.87 -18.40
C GLU A 60 17.06 20.68 -17.17
N MET A 61 16.58 21.75 -16.55
CA MET A 61 15.65 21.69 -15.41
C MET A 61 14.33 21.03 -15.81
N LYS A 62 13.73 21.40 -16.93
CA LYS A 62 12.52 20.77 -17.46
C LYS A 62 12.73 19.29 -17.75
N GLN A 63 13.88 18.93 -18.31
CA GLN A 63 14.24 17.53 -18.56
C GLN A 63 14.38 16.76 -17.24
N PHE A 64 15.06 17.34 -16.24
CA PHE A 64 15.22 16.74 -14.92
C PHE A 64 13.88 16.50 -14.24
N GLU A 65 12.96 17.47 -14.27
CA GLU A 65 11.60 17.31 -13.74
C GLU A 65 10.83 16.19 -14.46
N ASN A 66 10.90 16.15 -15.78
CA ASN A 66 10.27 15.12 -16.60
C ASN A 66 10.82 13.72 -16.30
N ASP A 67 12.11 13.58 -16.07
CA ASP A 67 12.73 12.28 -15.78
C ASP A 67 12.32 11.73 -14.42
N ASN A 68 11.90 12.58 -13.51
CA ASN A 68 11.34 12.18 -12.21
C ASN A 68 9.88 11.71 -12.30
N ILE A 69 9.17 11.97 -13.40
CA ILE A 69 7.81 11.46 -13.60
C ILE A 69 7.87 10.00 -14.10
N PRO A 70 7.19 9.04 -13.42
CA PRO A 70 7.16 7.65 -13.87
C PRO A 70 6.67 7.52 -15.32
N LEU A 71 7.33 6.69 -16.12
CA LEU A 71 7.01 6.49 -17.54
C LEU A 71 5.52 6.19 -17.76
N SER A 72 4.92 5.31 -16.94
CA SER A 72 3.49 4.98 -17.03
C SER A 72 2.57 6.18 -16.78
N THR A 73 3.02 7.15 -15.99
CA THR A 73 2.30 8.41 -15.73
C THR A 73 2.42 9.33 -16.95
N ARG A 74 3.62 9.46 -17.54
CA ARG A 74 3.83 10.20 -18.79
C ARG A 74 2.98 9.64 -19.93
N GLU A 75 3.02 8.33 -20.15
CA GLU A 75 2.24 7.65 -21.19
C GLU A 75 0.72 7.81 -20.99
N SER A 76 0.25 7.69 -19.74
CA SER A 76 -1.18 7.89 -19.46
C SER A 76 -1.62 9.33 -19.67
N THR A 77 -0.78 10.31 -19.28
CA THR A 77 -1.04 11.73 -19.53
C THR A 77 -1.10 12.02 -21.03
N LYS A 78 -0.08 11.59 -21.79
CA LYS A 78 -0.05 11.72 -23.25
C LYS A 78 -1.29 11.14 -23.92
N ARG A 79 -1.69 9.93 -23.52
CA ARG A 79 -2.90 9.28 -24.05
C ARG A 79 -4.18 10.08 -23.75
N TYR A 80 -4.32 10.64 -22.54
CA TYR A 80 -5.52 11.42 -22.20
C TYR A 80 -5.57 12.75 -22.96
N VAL A 81 -4.42 13.40 -23.16
CA VAL A 81 -4.31 14.61 -23.94
C VAL A 81 -4.64 14.34 -25.40
N ASN A 82 -4.04 13.31 -26.01
CA ASN A 82 -4.32 12.93 -27.39
C ASN A 82 -5.81 12.64 -27.59
N ASN A 83 -6.42 11.84 -26.71
CA ASN A 83 -7.86 11.55 -26.79
C ASN A 83 -8.72 12.83 -26.70
N PHE A 84 -8.29 13.82 -25.93
CA PHE A 84 -9.00 15.11 -25.86
C PHE A 84 -8.81 15.93 -27.12
N LYS A 85 -7.59 16.03 -27.66
CA LYS A 85 -7.31 16.71 -28.95
C LYS A 85 -8.05 16.03 -30.11
N ASP A 86 -8.02 14.69 -30.19
CA ASP A 86 -8.78 13.92 -31.20
C ASP A 86 -10.28 14.22 -31.15
N PHE A 87 -10.85 14.31 -29.94
CA PHE A 87 -12.25 14.71 -29.77
C PHE A 87 -12.53 16.14 -30.28
N LEU A 88 -11.64 17.09 -29.98
CA LEU A 88 -11.79 18.47 -30.45
C LEU A 88 -11.75 18.54 -31.99
N LYS A 89 -10.81 17.82 -32.58
CA LYS A 89 -10.68 17.69 -34.04
C LYS A 89 -11.93 17.09 -34.68
N GLU A 90 -12.46 15.99 -34.12
CA GLU A 90 -13.72 15.36 -34.58
C GLU A 90 -14.91 16.32 -34.54
N LYS A 91 -14.89 17.27 -33.57
CA LYS A 91 -15.96 18.29 -33.43
C LYS A 91 -15.68 19.59 -34.15
N ASN A 92 -14.61 19.68 -34.96
CA ASN A 92 -14.13 20.91 -35.60
C ASN A 92 -13.93 22.08 -34.62
N LEU A 93 -13.42 21.79 -33.44
CA LEU A 93 -13.05 22.75 -32.40
C LEU A 93 -11.54 23.02 -32.43
N ASN A 94 -11.13 24.16 -31.86
CA ASN A 94 -9.70 24.48 -31.75
C ASN A 94 -8.96 23.46 -30.90
N GLU A 95 -7.94 22.81 -31.48
CA GLU A 95 -7.10 21.78 -30.83
C GLU A 95 -5.96 22.40 -29.99
N ASP A 96 -5.71 23.70 -30.14
CA ASP A 96 -4.69 24.40 -29.33
C ASP A 96 -5.22 24.64 -27.92
N ILE A 97 -5.18 23.55 -27.13
CA ILE A 97 -5.63 23.57 -25.74
C ILE A 97 -4.64 24.27 -24.82
N GLU A 98 -3.46 24.57 -25.31
CA GLU A 98 -2.36 25.25 -24.60
C GLU A 98 -2.66 26.75 -24.45
N THR A 99 -3.21 27.38 -25.48
CA THR A 99 -3.43 28.84 -25.53
C THR A 99 -4.90 29.25 -25.48
N VAL A 100 -5.83 28.33 -25.75
CA VAL A 100 -7.26 28.65 -25.79
C VAL A 100 -7.71 29.33 -24.47
N PRO A 101 -8.53 30.40 -24.51
CA PRO A 101 -9.01 31.08 -23.31
C PRO A 101 -9.75 30.10 -22.37
N VAL A 102 -9.58 30.28 -21.06
CA VAL A 102 -10.11 29.41 -20.00
C VAL A 102 -11.61 29.14 -20.15
N LYS A 103 -12.37 30.15 -20.52
CA LYS A 103 -13.82 30.07 -20.78
C LYS A 103 -14.16 29.04 -21.85
N PHE A 104 -13.41 28.99 -22.94
CA PHE A 104 -13.62 28.04 -24.03
C PHE A 104 -13.10 26.66 -23.63
N LEU A 105 -11.93 26.56 -22.98
CA LEU A 105 -11.42 25.31 -22.45
C LEU A 105 -12.41 24.64 -21.51
N ALA A 106 -13.01 25.41 -20.60
CA ALA A 106 -14.03 24.89 -19.68
C ALA A 106 -15.24 24.32 -20.44
N LYS A 107 -15.66 24.98 -21.53
CA LYS A 107 -16.76 24.49 -22.39
C LYS A 107 -16.38 23.24 -23.18
N TYR A 108 -15.15 23.18 -23.70
CA TYR A 108 -14.62 21.99 -24.38
C TYR A 108 -14.56 20.80 -23.46
N LEU A 109 -14.10 20.98 -22.21
CA LEU A 109 -14.09 19.92 -21.20
C LEU A 109 -15.50 19.45 -20.84
N GLN A 110 -16.52 20.34 -20.81
CA GLN A 110 -17.91 19.93 -20.61
C GLN A 110 -18.37 18.95 -21.71
N TYR A 111 -18.14 19.29 -22.95
CA TYR A 111 -18.53 18.45 -24.09
C TYR A 111 -17.73 17.14 -24.11
N TYR A 112 -16.43 17.23 -23.89
CA TYR A 112 -15.56 16.05 -23.84
C TYR A 112 -15.98 15.10 -22.74
N TYR A 113 -16.16 15.57 -21.51
CA TYR A 113 -16.58 14.71 -20.41
C TYR A 113 -17.93 14.08 -20.67
N TYR A 114 -18.89 14.82 -21.22
CA TYR A 114 -20.20 14.28 -21.58
C TYR A 114 -20.11 13.14 -22.61
N SER A 115 -19.18 13.21 -23.54
CA SER A 115 -18.97 12.20 -24.58
C SER A 115 -18.28 10.91 -24.10
N LEU A 116 -17.66 10.93 -22.91
CA LEU A 116 -16.85 9.81 -22.44
C LEU A 116 -17.66 8.52 -22.25
N ARG A 117 -17.36 7.53 -23.07
CA ARG A 117 -17.92 6.17 -23.00
C ARG A 117 -16.82 5.15 -23.25
N LYS A 118 -17.05 3.90 -22.88
CA LYS A 118 -16.23 2.78 -23.33
C LYS A 118 -16.53 2.47 -24.79
N LYS A 119 -15.71 1.60 -25.41
CA LYS A 119 -15.90 1.15 -26.80
C LYS A 119 -17.26 0.46 -27.02
N ASP A 120 -17.81 -0.15 -25.98
CA ASP A 120 -19.13 -0.81 -25.98
C ASP A 120 -20.30 0.17 -25.70
N GLY A 121 -20.05 1.48 -25.66
CA GLY A 121 -21.04 2.52 -25.38
C GLY A 121 -21.40 2.68 -23.90
N THR A 122 -20.93 1.81 -23.02
CA THR A 122 -21.23 1.87 -21.57
C THR A 122 -20.43 2.96 -20.86
N PHE A 123 -20.88 3.34 -19.65
CA PHE A 123 -20.23 4.36 -18.84
C PHE A 123 -18.85 3.90 -18.34
N MET A 124 -17.89 4.84 -18.35
CA MET A 124 -16.56 4.60 -17.78
C MET A 124 -16.62 4.51 -16.25
N SER A 125 -15.69 3.75 -15.65
CA SER A 125 -15.60 3.66 -14.20
C SER A 125 -15.21 5.00 -13.54
N PRO A 126 -15.64 5.27 -12.30
CA PRO A 126 -15.26 6.48 -11.57
C PRO A 126 -13.74 6.71 -11.53
N ASN A 127 -12.95 5.63 -11.37
CA ASN A 127 -11.49 5.72 -11.35
C ASN A 127 -10.92 6.14 -12.71
N THR A 128 -11.49 5.65 -13.81
CA THR A 128 -11.10 6.05 -15.17
C THR A 128 -11.36 7.53 -15.39
N LEU A 129 -12.57 8.01 -15.04
CA LEU A 129 -12.94 9.42 -15.17
C LEU A 129 -12.03 10.34 -14.35
N LYS A 130 -11.73 9.96 -13.08
CA LYS A 130 -10.76 10.68 -12.24
C LYS A 130 -9.37 10.68 -12.86
N GLY A 131 -8.94 9.56 -13.44
CA GLY A 131 -7.65 9.42 -14.10
C GLY A 131 -7.50 10.34 -15.30
N ILE A 132 -8.54 10.45 -16.16
CA ILE A 132 -8.58 11.35 -17.31
C ILE A 132 -8.43 12.81 -16.83
N ARG A 133 -9.26 13.26 -15.88
CA ARG A 133 -9.19 14.62 -15.34
C ARG A 133 -7.83 14.93 -14.73
N ALA A 134 -7.29 14.02 -13.93
CA ALA A 134 -5.98 14.20 -13.30
C ALA A 134 -4.84 14.23 -14.33
N GLY A 135 -4.94 13.47 -15.42
CA GLY A 135 -3.97 13.48 -16.50
C GLY A 135 -3.99 14.80 -17.28
N LEU A 136 -5.18 15.32 -17.59
CA LEU A 136 -5.30 16.63 -18.23
C LEU A 136 -4.79 17.75 -17.30
N GLN A 137 -5.07 17.70 -16.00
CA GLN A 137 -4.52 18.66 -15.04
C GLN A 137 -3.00 18.65 -15.05
N ARG A 138 -2.36 17.47 -14.96
CA ARG A 138 -0.89 17.36 -15.01
C ARG A 138 -0.32 17.94 -16.29
N TYR A 139 -0.99 17.77 -17.41
CA TYR A 139 -0.55 18.34 -18.67
C TYR A 139 -0.59 19.87 -18.65
N PHE A 140 -1.70 20.48 -18.23
CA PHE A 140 -1.79 21.94 -18.18
C PHE A 140 -0.80 22.58 -17.21
N THR A 141 -0.45 21.88 -16.13
CA THR A 141 0.53 22.36 -15.13
C THR A 141 1.95 21.81 -15.36
N SER A 142 2.20 21.12 -16.48
CA SER A 142 3.55 20.65 -16.80
C SER A 142 4.47 21.83 -17.13
N PRO A 143 5.80 21.68 -16.91
CA PRO A 143 6.76 22.75 -17.23
C PRO A 143 6.72 23.21 -18.69
N GLU A 144 6.33 22.35 -19.62
CA GLU A 144 6.22 22.71 -21.04
C GLU A 144 5.00 23.59 -21.33
N VAL A 145 3.87 23.36 -20.67
CA VAL A 145 2.60 24.07 -20.93
C VAL A 145 2.39 25.22 -19.97
N ASN A 146 2.76 25.04 -18.73
CA ASN A 146 2.79 26.00 -17.62
C ASN A 146 1.55 26.92 -17.53
N ARG A 147 0.35 26.37 -17.67
CA ARG A 147 -0.89 27.15 -17.51
C ARG A 147 -1.25 27.31 -16.03
N ALA A 148 -1.42 28.53 -15.58
CA ALA A 148 -1.85 28.88 -14.22
C ALA A 148 -3.35 28.58 -14.02
N ILE A 149 -3.79 27.33 -14.25
CA ILE A 149 -5.18 26.88 -14.10
C ILE A 149 -5.29 25.59 -13.30
N ASN A 150 -6.38 25.43 -12.57
CA ASN A 150 -6.71 24.18 -11.89
C ASN A 150 -8.09 23.67 -12.35
N ILE A 151 -8.11 22.79 -13.37
CA ILE A 151 -9.36 22.27 -13.93
C ILE A 151 -10.17 21.43 -12.91
N ILE A 152 -9.59 21.13 -11.73
CA ILE A 152 -10.25 20.38 -10.67
C ILE A 152 -10.94 21.31 -9.67
N LYS A 153 -10.32 22.48 -9.38
CA LYS A 153 -10.74 23.36 -8.27
C LYS A 153 -11.32 24.70 -8.72
N ASP A 154 -10.84 25.26 -9.83
CA ASP A 154 -11.24 26.59 -10.26
C ASP A 154 -12.73 26.62 -10.67
N LYS A 155 -13.39 27.72 -10.34
CA LYS A 155 -14.83 27.93 -10.49
C LYS A 155 -15.29 27.80 -11.96
N GLU A 156 -14.47 28.21 -12.90
CA GLU A 156 -14.73 28.13 -14.34
C GLU A 156 -15.01 26.71 -14.81
N PHE A 157 -14.42 25.71 -14.13
CA PHE A 157 -14.56 24.29 -14.47
C PHE A 157 -15.63 23.56 -13.65
N GLU A 158 -16.36 24.26 -12.77
CA GLU A 158 -17.35 23.64 -11.88
C GLU A 158 -18.41 22.85 -12.67
N ARG A 159 -18.91 23.41 -13.77
CA ARG A 159 -19.91 22.75 -14.63
C ARG A 159 -19.34 21.50 -15.30
N ALA A 160 -18.09 21.52 -15.78
CA ALA A 160 -17.41 20.36 -16.34
C ALA A 160 -17.24 19.26 -15.29
N ASN A 161 -16.85 19.62 -14.09
CA ASN A 161 -16.75 18.70 -12.94
C ASN A 161 -18.12 18.16 -12.51
N GLY A 162 -19.19 18.94 -12.64
CA GLY A 162 -20.57 18.51 -12.44
C GLY A 162 -21.00 17.39 -13.40
N ILE A 163 -20.61 17.51 -14.67
CA ILE A 163 -20.85 16.46 -15.67
C ILE A 163 -20.13 15.16 -15.29
N LEU A 164 -18.87 15.23 -14.86
CA LEU A 164 -18.16 14.03 -14.37
C LEU A 164 -18.86 13.39 -13.16
N LYS A 165 -19.36 14.19 -12.22
CA LYS A 165 -20.16 13.69 -11.08
C LYS A 165 -21.42 12.98 -11.56
N SER A 166 -22.11 13.54 -12.55
CA SER A 166 -23.32 12.95 -13.16
C SER A 166 -23.03 11.63 -13.86
N LEU A 167 -21.90 11.53 -14.59
CA LEU A 167 -21.47 10.27 -15.20
C LEU A 167 -21.18 9.19 -14.16
N VAL A 168 -20.55 9.55 -13.04
CA VAL A 168 -20.33 8.62 -11.92
C VAL A 168 -21.67 8.16 -11.33
N ALA A 169 -22.63 9.05 -11.15
CA ALA A 169 -23.97 8.71 -10.67
C ALA A 169 -24.69 7.76 -11.65
N GLN A 170 -24.60 8.01 -12.95
CA GLN A 170 -25.17 7.11 -13.96
C GLN A 170 -24.49 5.73 -13.94
N TRP A 171 -23.17 5.68 -13.85
CA TRP A 171 -22.43 4.44 -13.72
C TRP A 171 -22.89 3.61 -12.51
N LEU A 172 -23.17 4.26 -11.37
CA LEU A 172 -23.71 3.59 -10.18
C LEU A 172 -25.13 3.10 -10.38
N LYS A 173 -26.00 3.91 -11.04
CA LYS A 173 -27.41 3.55 -11.34
C LYS A 173 -27.53 2.32 -12.25
N THR A 174 -26.56 2.08 -13.12
CA THR A 174 -26.56 0.86 -13.96
C THR A 174 -26.15 -0.42 -13.22
N GLY A 175 -26.15 -0.40 -11.89
CA GLY A 175 -25.82 -1.58 -11.08
C GLY A 175 -24.33 -1.93 -11.05
N ASN A 176 -23.50 -1.13 -11.71
CA ASN A 176 -22.06 -1.33 -11.69
C ASN A 176 -21.53 -1.14 -10.26
N LYS A 177 -20.71 -2.09 -9.82
CA LYS A 177 -19.95 -1.97 -8.57
C LYS A 177 -18.47 -1.85 -8.90
N ALA A 178 -17.76 -1.01 -8.15
CA ALA A 178 -16.31 -1.02 -8.23
C ALA A 178 -15.82 -2.44 -7.93
N LYS A 179 -14.97 -3.00 -8.81
CA LYS A 179 -14.40 -4.33 -8.59
C LYS A 179 -13.67 -4.34 -7.25
N GLN A 180 -14.27 -5.01 -6.29
CA GLN A 180 -13.65 -5.23 -4.99
C GLN A 180 -12.82 -6.50 -5.10
N PHE A 181 -11.57 -6.41 -4.65
CA PHE A 181 -10.74 -7.59 -4.49
C PHE A 181 -11.03 -8.17 -3.11
N CYS A 182 -11.43 -9.43 -3.07
CA CYS A 182 -11.59 -10.20 -1.82
C CYS A 182 -10.27 -10.85 -1.42
N GLY A 183 -10.14 -11.21 -0.14
CA GLY A 183 -9.12 -12.13 0.31
C GLY A 183 -9.38 -13.54 -0.25
N ILE A 184 -8.38 -14.39 -0.15
CA ILE A 184 -8.50 -15.81 -0.49
C ILE A 184 -9.25 -16.50 0.65
N GLU A 185 -10.27 -17.27 0.32
CA GLU A 185 -11.08 -17.98 1.31
C GLU A 185 -10.27 -19.06 2.04
N PRO A 186 -10.56 -19.33 3.32
CA PRO A 186 -9.82 -20.33 4.10
C PRO A 186 -9.83 -21.74 3.46
N ALA A 187 -10.92 -22.15 2.86
CA ALA A 187 -11.03 -23.44 2.16
C ALA A 187 -10.08 -23.50 0.94
N ASP A 188 -9.93 -22.39 0.21
CA ASP A 188 -9.02 -22.29 -0.92
C ASP A 188 -7.54 -22.25 -0.46
N ILE A 189 -7.25 -21.69 0.72
CA ILE A 189 -5.90 -21.76 1.31
C ILE A 189 -5.50 -23.23 1.58
N LEU A 190 -6.43 -24.08 2.02
CA LEU A 190 -6.17 -25.49 2.20
C LEU A 190 -5.85 -26.20 0.87
N LYS A 191 -6.61 -25.90 -0.20
CA LYS A 191 -6.32 -26.40 -1.54
C LYS A 191 -4.94 -25.95 -2.05
N LEU A 192 -4.58 -24.68 -1.80
CA LEU A 192 -3.24 -24.17 -2.15
C LEU A 192 -2.13 -24.93 -1.44
N LYS A 193 -2.28 -25.24 -0.16
CA LYS A 193 -1.28 -26.05 0.58
C LYS A 193 -1.11 -27.45 -0.01
N SER A 194 -2.18 -28.08 -0.47
CA SER A 194 -2.12 -29.39 -1.15
C SER A 194 -1.53 -29.28 -2.55
N TYR A 195 -1.76 -28.18 -3.26
CA TYR A 195 -1.22 -27.94 -4.59
C TYR A 195 0.29 -27.70 -4.58
N PHE A 196 0.82 -27.08 -3.54
CA PHE A 196 2.24 -26.75 -3.40
C PHE A 196 3.07 -28.00 -2.97
N ASP A 197 3.11 -29.00 -3.83
CA ASP A 197 3.80 -30.28 -3.60
C ASP A 197 5.29 -30.27 -3.97
N ARG A 198 5.80 -29.15 -4.51
CA ARG A 198 7.20 -28.95 -4.95
C ARG A 198 7.69 -29.97 -5.99
N SER A 199 6.76 -30.64 -6.68
CA SER A 199 7.05 -31.73 -7.61
C SER A 199 7.83 -31.29 -8.85
N ASN A 200 7.73 -30.00 -9.22
CA ASN A 200 8.36 -29.45 -10.41
C ASN A 200 8.72 -27.96 -10.26
N ALA A 201 9.51 -27.47 -11.21
CA ALA A 201 10.02 -26.11 -11.21
C ALA A 201 8.92 -25.03 -11.15
N ILE A 202 7.80 -25.26 -11.85
CA ILE A 202 6.70 -24.27 -11.92
C ILE A 202 5.99 -24.18 -10.57
N VAL A 203 5.60 -25.32 -9.99
CA VAL A 203 4.86 -25.36 -8.71
C VAL A 203 5.72 -24.82 -7.58
N MET A 204 6.99 -25.22 -7.50
CA MET A 204 7.92 -24.70 -6.50
C MET A 204 8.10 -23.17 -6.61
N GLN A 205 8.24 -22.63 -7.83
CA GLN A 205 8.33 -21.19 -8.05
C GLN A 205 7.03 -20.47 -7.67
N GLN A 206 5.88 -21.06 -7.95
CA GLN A 206 4.57 -20.53 -7.57
C GLN A 206 4.40 -20.53 -6.06
N GLU A 207 4.87 -21.54 -5.35
CA GLU A 207 4.85 -21.61 -3.89
C GLU A 207 5.71 -20.50 -3.28
N VAL A 208 6.96 -20.34 -3.74
CA VAL A 208 7.86 -19.27 -3.29
C VAL A 208 7.27 -17.90 -3.58
N TRP A 209 6.74 -17.68 -4.79
CA TRP A 209 6.09 -16.43 -5.16
C TRP A 209 4.90 -16.12 -4.24
N PHE A 210 4.07 -17.12 -3.95
CA PHE A 210 2.90 -16.98 -3.10
C PHE A 210 3.30 -16.57 -1.67
N TRP A 211 4.21 -17.33 -1.04
CA TRP A 211 4.60 -17.06 0.34
C TRP A 211 5.32 -15.74 0.52
N ILE A 212 6.24 -15.38 -0.38
CA ILE A 212 6.91 -14.08 -0.35
C ILE A 212 5.90 -12.95 -0.52
N THR A 213 4.98 -13.08 -1.49
CA THR A 213 3.95 -12.06 -1.74
C THR A 213 3.01 -11.93 -0.55
N TYR A 214 2.62 -13.04 0.08
CA TYR A 214 1.74 -13.09 1.22
C TYR A 214 2.41 -12.52 2.47
N GLN A 215 3.57 -13.02 2.85
CA GLN A 215 4.24 -12.63 4.10
C GLN A 215 4.67 -11.16 4.12
N PHE A 216 5.19 -10.67 3.01
CA PHE A 216 5.56 -9.27 2.89
C PHE A 216 4.42 -8.37 2.39
N GLY A 217 3.22 -8.90 2.16
CA GLY A 217 2.08 -8.16 1.65
C GLY A 217 2.39 -7.38 0.35
N LEU A 218 3.19 -7.94 -0.56
CA LEU A 218 3.68 -7.25 -1.76
C LEU A 218 2.56 -6.90 -2.74
N ARG A 219 2.78 -5.83 -3.51
CA ARG A 219 1.94 -5.51 -4.66
C ARG A 219 2.26 -6.46 -5.81
N GLY A 220 1.26 -7.18 -6.29
CA GLY A 220 1.43 -8.31 -7.19
C GLY A 220 1.91 -8.01 -8.62
N ARG A 221 2.23 -6.77 -8.97
CA ARG A 221 2.71 -6.38 -10.31
C ARG A 221 3.95 -5.50 -10.30
N GLU A 222 4.13 -4.72 -9.24
CA GLU A 222 5.23 -3.78 -9.17
C GLU A 222 6.50 -4.52 -8.75
N LEU A 223 7.58 -4.27 -9.45
CA LEU A 223 8.95 -4.67 -9.13
C LEU A 223 9.27 -6.17 -9.14
N LEU A 224 8.27 -7.08 -9.10
CA LEU A 224 8.56 -8.53 -9.02
C LEU A 224 9.45 -9.06 -10.15
N ALA A 225 9.33 -8.48 -11.36
CA ALA A 225 10.15 -8.87 -12.49
C ALA A 225 11.62 -8.43 -12.36
N SER A 226 11.89 -7.43 -11.53
CA SER A 226 13.24 -6.93 -11.24
C SER A 226 13.82 -7.48 -9.94
N PHE A 227 13.11 -8.34 -9.23
CA PHE A 227 13.62 -8.93 -8.00
C PHE A 227 14.80 -9.86 -8.31
N THR A 228 15.89 -9.60 -7.60
CA THR A 228 17.10 -10.41 -7.64
C THR A 228 17.24 -11.25 -6.36
N LYS A 229 18.06 -12.28 -6.41
CA LYS A 229 18.30 -13.15 -5.24
C LYS A 229 18.88 -12.39 -4.07
N ASP A 230 19.80 -11.49 -4.32
CA ASP A 230 20.53 -10.65 -3.35
C ASP A 230 19.67 -9.56 -2.70
N LEU A 231 18.45 -9.30 -3.24
CA LEU A 231 17.46 -8.47 -2.57
C LEU A 231 16.96 -9.09 -1.25
N PHE A 232 17.09 -10.40 -1.09
CA PHE A 232 16.61 -11.14 0.06
C PHE A 232 17.79 -11.58 0.93
N LEU A 233 17.87 -11.03 2.14
CA LEU A 233 18.87 -11.40 3.13
C LEU A 233 18.32 -12.53 4.01
N ILE A 234 19.12 -13.59 4.17
CA ILE A 234 18.87 -14.61 5.17
C ILE A 234 19.79 -14.30 6.37
N GLY A 235 19.18 -14.01 7.48
CA GLY A 235 19.87 -13.66 8.73
C GLY A 235 19.46 -14.58 9.88
N THR A 236 20.06 -14.34 11.05
CA THR A 236 19.70 -14.97 12.33
C THR A 236 19.54 -13.85 13.34
N ASP A 237 18.47 -13.86 14.13
CA ASP A 237 18.25 -12.87 15.18
C ASP A 237 19.02 -13.23 16.47
N SER A 238 18.89 -12.37 17.50
CA SER A 238 19.53 -12.55 18.80
C SER A 238 19.12 -13.85 19.52
N ASP A 239 17.94 -14.38 19.23
CA ASP A 239 17.38 -15.57 19.87
C ASP A 239 17.67 -16.84 19.05
N GLY A 240 18.47 -16.72 17.97
CA GLY A 240 18.88 -17.81 17.12
C GLY A 240 17.81 -18.28 16.13
N PHE A 241 16.80 -17.47 15.83
CA PHE A 241 15.83 -17.75 14.79
C PHE A 241 16.31 -17.22 13.44
N ARG A 242 16.34 -18.09 12.44
CA ARG A 242 16.66 -17.67 11.07
C ARG A 242 15.48 -16.96 10.44
N TYR A 243 15.77 -15.98 9.61
CA TYR A 243 14.75 -15.21 8.94
C TYR A 243 15.15 -14.79 7.53
N ILE A 244 14.15 -14.45 6.71
CA ILE A 244 14.32 -13.77 5.42
C ILE A 244 13.80 -12.33 5.60
N GLU A 245 14.59 -11.37 5.15
CA GLU A 245 14.13 -9.96 5.04
C GLU A 245 14.44 -9.38 3.65
N ILE A 246 13.71 -8.34 3.27
CA ILE A 246 13.97 -7.61 2.02
C ILE A 246 14.90 -6.46 2.32
N ARG A 247 16.02 -6.39 1.62
CA ARG A 247 16.99 -5.29 1.71
C ARG A 247 16.36 -4.00 1.18
N CYS A 248 16.01 -3.11 2.10
CA CYS A 248 15.30 -1.87 1.78
C CYS A 248 16.15 -0.88 0.96
N ASP A 249 17.45 -0.90 1.11
CA ASP A 249 18.41 -0.11 0.33
C ASP A 249 18.34 -0.38 -1.18
N MET A 250 17.86 -1.55 -1.59
CA MET A 250 17.72 -1.97 -2.99
C MET A 250 16.32 -1.73 -3.57
N LEU A 251 15.35 -1.29 -2.77
CA LEU A 251 14.00 -1.01 -3.25
C LEU A 251 13.94 0.32 -4.00
N SER A 252 13.18 0.34 -5.06
CA SER A 252 13.11 1.29 -6.17
C SER A 252 13.32 2.79 -5.86
N LYS A 253 13.92 3.48 -6.82
CA LYS A 253 14.14 4.96 -6.87
C LYS A 253 12.90 5.80 -6.50
N ASN A 254 11.69 5.36 -6.83
CA ASN A 254 10.44 6.10 -6.55
C ASN A 254 10.05 6.11 -5.06
N VAL A 255 10.61 5.21 -4.25
CA VAL A 255 10.43 5.20 -2.79
C VAL A 255 11.50 6.07 -2.14
N LYS A 256 12.72 6.08 -2.67
CA LYS A 256 13.85 6.84 -2.13
C LYS A 256 13.66 8.36 -2.19
N ALA A 257 13.01 8.87 -3.24
CA ALA A 257 12.89 10.31 -3.49
C ALA A 257 11.87 11.04 -2.58
N SER A 258 11.05 10.34 -1.80
CA SER A 258 9.95 10.96 -1.05
C SER A 258 9.94 10.67 0.45
N LEU A 259 11.01 10.05 0.98
CA LEU A 259 11.09 9.64 2.38
C LEU A 259 12.47 9.99 2.95
N SER A 260 12.50 10.45 4.19
CA SER A 260 13.73 10.49 4.97
C SER A 260 14.26 9.05 5.15
N GLN A 261 15.56 8.91 5.35
CA GLN A 261 16.20 7.60 5.55
C GLN A 261 15.55 6.80 6.68
N LYS A 262 15.17 7.47 7.77
CA LYS A 262 14.51 6.89 8.95
C LYS A 262 13.09 6.37 8.63
N GLU A 263 12.32 7.09 7.80
CA GLU A 263 11.01 6.62 7.34
C GLU A 263 11.14 5.45 6.37
N TYR A 264 12.22 5.42 5.61
CA TYR A 264 12.54 4.36 4.67
C TYR A 264 12.91 3.05 5.38
N GLU A 265 13.75 3.13 6.41
CA GLU A 265 14.16 1.98 7.25
C GLU A 265 12.98 1.39 8.03
N ASN A 266 12.04 2.23 8.48
CA ASN A 266 10.85 1.79 9.20
C ASN A 266 9.73 1.23 8.30
N LEU A 267 9.79 1.46 6.98
CA LEU A 267 8.68 1.12 6.08
C LEU A 267 8.53 -0.37 5.80
N ARG A 268 9.56 -1.21 6.05
CA ARG A 268 9.52 -2.66 5.86
C ARG A 268 10.49 -3.36 6.81
N SER A 269 10.12 -3.42 8.06
CA SER A 269 10.82 -4.27 9.05
C SER A 269 10.24 -5.68 9.12
N ALA A 270 9.44 -6.08 8.12
CA ALA A 270 8.84 -7.40 8.11
C ALA A 270 9.90 -8.47 7.81
N ARG A 271 9.88 -9.53 8.61
CA ARG A 271 10.72 -10.73 8.46
C ARG A 271 9.87 -11.97 8.34
N ILE A 272 10.32 -12.94 7.56
CA ILE A 272 9.74 -14.28 7.51
C ILE A 272 10.64 -15.17 8.35
N TYR A 273 10.17 -15.59 9.51
CA TYR A 273 10.93 -16.46 10.41
C TYR A 273 10.81 -17.93 10.02
N GLU A 274 11.83 -18.71 10.38
CA GLU A 274 11.83 -20.16 10.23
C GLU A 274 10.80 -20.82 11.14
N ASP A 275 10.22 -21.90 10.65
CA ASP A 275 9.45 -22.83 11.47
C ASP A 275 10.41 -23.95 11.93
N LYS A 276 10.75 -23.98 13.22
CA LYS A 276 11.61 -25.00 13.84
C LYS A 276 10.84 -26.30 14.09
N THR A 277 9.52 -26.25 14.13
CA THR A 277 8.66 -27.39 14.46
C THR A 277 8.33 -28.24 13.23
N ASP A 278 8.16 -27.61 12.07
CA ASP A 278 7.83 -28.29 10.82
C ASP A 278 8.72 -27.80 9.67
N SER A 279 9.75 -28.59 9.40
CA SER A 279 10.71 -28.24 8.34
C SER A 279 10.11 -28.22 6.93
N GLN A 280 9.01 -28.96 6.70
CA GLN A 280 8.34 -28.97 5.40
C GLN A 280 7.49 -27.70 5.19
N LYS A 281 6.97 -27.11 6.26
CA LYS A 281 6.24 -25.83 6.22
C LYS A 281 7.14 -24.62 6.34
N CYS A 282 8.42 -24.81 6.63
CA CYS A 282 9.38 -23.72 6.81
C CYS A 282 9.62 -22.97 5.51
N ILE A 283 9.20 -21.72 5.45
CA ILE A 283 9.36 -20.86 4.26
C ILE A 283 10.82 -20.49 4.04
N VAL A 284 11.61 -20.32 5.09
CA VAL A 284 13.04 -20.02 5.00
C VAL A 284 13.75 -21.17 4.27
N ARG A 285 13.49 -22.41 4.67
CA ARG A 285 14.05 -23.60 4.01
C ARG A 285 13.57 -23.74 2.57
N LEU A 286 12.28 -23.55 2.32
CA LEU A 286 11.74 -23.55 0.96
C LEU A 286 12.47 -22.54 0.06
N PHE A 287 12.69 -21.34 0.56
CA PHE A 287 13.38 -20.30 -0.18
C PHE A 287 14.83 -20.66 -0.50
N GLU A 288 15.56 -21.20 0.46
CA GLU A 288 16.93 -21.66 0.25
C GLU A 288 17.00 -22.79 -0.79
N ASP A 289 16.13 -23.79 -0.67
CA ASP A 289 16.08 -24.91 -1.60
C ASP A 289 15.68 -24.46 -3.01
N TYR A 290 14.83 -23.44 -3.11
CA TYR A 290 14.49 -22.83 -4.37
C TYR A 290 15.68 -22.09 -4.99
N VAL A 291 16.38 -21.26 -4.21
CA VAL A 291 17.53 -20.50 -4.70
C VAL A 291 18.66 -21.41 -5.17
N LYS A 292 18.92 -22.55 -4.48
CA LYS A 292 19.89 -23.56 -4.92
C LYS A 292 19.59 -24.17 -6.29
N LYS A 293 18.32 -24.17 -6.72
CA LYS A 293 17.92 -24.68 -8.04
C LYS A 293 18.03 -23.64 -9.16
N ILE A 294 18.31 -22.39 -8.81
CA ILE A 294 18.57 -21.30 -9.75
C ILE A 294 20.05 -21.33 -10.13
N PRO A 295 20.41 -21.26 -11.42
CA PRO A 295 21.81 -21.15 -11.83
C PRO A 295 22.49 -19.96 -11.16
N GLU A 296 23.76 -20.12 -10.80
CA GLU A 296 24.55 -19.07 -10.15
C GLU A 296 24.59 -17.78 -10.98
N GLY A 297 24.78 -17.91 -12.30
CA GLY A 297 24.84 -16.78 -13.24
C GLY A 297 23.51 -16.09 -13.50
N ASN A 298 22.37 -16.59 -12.97
CA ASN A 298 21.08 -15.88 -13.08
C ASN A 298 20.81 -15.08 -11.81
N PRO A 299 20.83 -13.73 -11.86
CA PRO A 299 20.59 -12.91 -10.68
C PRO A 299 19.13 -12.84 -10.26
N PHE A 300 18.19 -13.11 -11.17
CA PHE A 300 16.76 -12.91 -10.93
C PHE A 300 16.17 -13.95 -9.98
N LEU A 301 15.26 -13.51 -9.12
CA LEU A 301 14.55 -14.38 -8.19
C LEU A 301 13.54 -15.28 -8.92
N PHE A 302 12.93 -14.81 -10.02
CA PHE A 302 11.92 -15.57 -10.78
C PHE A 302 12.42 -15.89 -12.18
N PRO A 303 13.41 -16.80 -12.32
CA PRO A 303 13.91 -17.22 -13.63
C PRO A 303 12.87 -18.04 -14.39
N LEU A 304 13.05 -18.20 -15.69
CA LEU A 304 12.16 -19.04 -16.52
C LEU A 304 12.34 -20.52 -16.16
N PRO A 305 11.25 -21.24 -15.77
CA PRO A 305 11.35 -22.68 -15.48
C PRO A 305 11.76 -23.49 -16.70
N LEU A 306 12.59 -24.51 -16.49
CA LEU A 306 12.91 -25.52 -17.50
C LEU A 306 11.81 -26.58 -17.57
N LYS A 307 11.58 -27.13 -18.75
CA LYS A 307 10.65 -28.26 -18.93
C LYS A 307 11.13 -29.55 -18.23
N LYS A 308 12.43 -29.74 -18.13
CA LYS A 308 13.07 -30.84 -17.40
C LYS A 308 14.25 -30.27 -16.60
N ALA A 309 14.44 -30.77 -15.39
CA ALA A 309 15.60 -30.44 -14.57
C ALA A 309 16.89 -30.89 -15.26
N LYS A 310 17.96 -30.13 -15.10
CA LYS A 310 19.30 -30.53 -15.52
C LYS A 310 19.86 -31.60 -14.57
N PRO A 311 20.81 -32.46 -15.01
CA PRO A 311 21.41 -33.46 -14.15
C PRO A 311 22.06 -32.92 -12.87
N ASN A 312 22.56 -31.70 -12.91
CA ASN A 312 23.15 -30.98 -11.76
C ASN A 312 22.12 -30.41 -10.79
N GLY A 313 20.85 -30.77 -10.90
CA GLY A 313 19.79 -30.29 -10.00
C GLY A 313 19.26 -28.87 -10.29
N VAL A 314 19.72 -28.25 -11.37
CA VAL A 314 19.23 -26.93 -11.80
C VAL A 314 17.87 -27.07 -12.50
N TRP A 315 16.90 -26.24 -12.08
CA TRP A 315 15.51 -26.29 -12.56
C TRP A 315 15.13 -25.12 -13.44
N TYR A 316 15.96 -24.09 -13.53
CA TYR A 316 15.65 -22.82 -14.18
C TYR A 316 16.69 -22.44 -15.23
N CYS A 317 16.30 -21.51 -16.13
CA CYS A 317 17.17 -21.01 -17.20
C CYS A 317 18.31 -20.14 -16.65
N ASP A 318 19.46 -20.18 -17.33
CA ASP A 318 20.66 -19.45 -16.92
C ASP A 318 20.58 -17.92 -17.09
N LYS A 319 19.79 -17.43 -18.06
CA LYS A 319 19.75 -15.98 -18.40
C LYS A 319 18.33 -15.40 -18.50
N LYS A 320 17.31 -16.26 -18.66
CA LYS A 320 15.94 -15.80 -18.86
C LYS A 320 15.16 -15.79 -17.56
N HIS A 321 14.29 -14.77 -17.37
CA HIS A 321 13.40 -14.65 -16.22
C HIS A 321 11.97 -14.38 -16.67
N LEU A 322 11.02 -14.52 -15.75
CA LEU A 322 9.61 -14.21 -15.98
C LEU A 322 9.42 -12.70 -16.08
N GLY A 323 8.81 -12.25 -17.16
CA GLY A 323 8.48 -10.86 -17.37
C GLY A 323 7.29 -10.39 -16.52
N LYS A 324 7.06 -9.08 -16.52
CA LYS A 324 5.99 -8.40 -15.78
C LYS A 324 4.60 -9.00 -16.02
N ASP A 325 4.28 -9.40 -17.25
CA ASP A 325 2.97 -9.94 -17.59
C ASP A 325 2.79 -11.36 -17.05
N ALA A 326 3.80 -12.21 -17.19
CA ALA A 326 3.79 -13.57 -16.65
C ALA A 326 3.61 -13.54 -15.11
N LEU A 327 4.41 -12.75 -14.42
CA LEU A 327 4.27 -12.54 -12.97
C LEU A 327 2.93 -11.88 -12.61
N GLY A 328 2.41 -10.99 -13.45
CA GLY A 328 1.09 -10.37 -13.29
C GLY A 328 -0.09 -11.35 -13.36
N GLN A 329 0.09 -12.51 -13.98
CA GLN A 329 -0.92 -13.58 -14.09
C GLN A 329 -0.70 -14.70 -13.05
N MET A 330 0.32 -14.62 -12.21
CA MET A 330 0.76 -15.72 -11.34
C MET A 330 -0.39 -16.30 -10.50
N MET A 331 -1.08 -15.47 -9.71
CA MET A 331 -2.18 -15.96 -8.87
C MET A 331 -3.36 -16.52 -9.67
N LYS A 332 -3.64 -15.98 -10.86
CA LYS A 332 -4.68 -16.53 -11.72
C LYS A 332 -4.33 -17.93 -12.22
N ASN A 333 -3.05 -18.12 -12.58
CA ASN A 333 -2.58 -19.43 -13.02
C ASN A 333 -2.61 -20.42 -11.86
N ILE A 334 -2.14 -20.03 -10.68
CA ILE A 334 -2.27 -20.82 -9.45
C ILE A 334 -3.74 -21.19 -9.21
N SER A 335 -4.66 -20.21 -9.24
CA SER A 335 -6.07 -20.47 -8.99
C SER A 335 -6.69 -21.48 -9.94
N LYS A 336 -6.30 -21.44 -11.22
CA LYS A 336 -6.77 -22.40 -12.21
C LYS A 336 -6.20 -23.80 -11.97
N ASN A 337 -4.91 -23.88 -11.71
CA ASN A 337 -4.19 -25.15 -11.59
C ASN A 337 -4.51 -25.89 -10.28
N SER A 338 -4.87 -25.15 -9.22
CA SER A 338 -5.26 -25.72 -7.92
C SER A 338 -6.77 -25.81 -7.72
N ASP A 339 -7.56 -25.60 -8.76
CA ASP A 339 -9.02 -25.67 -8.76
C ASP A 339 -9.66 -24.91 -7.58
N LEU A 340 -9.29 -23.63 -7.43
CA LEU A 340 -9.87 -22.76 -6.41
C LEU A 340 -11.30 -22.38 -6.77
N SER A 341 -12.11 -22.10 -5.74
CA SER A 341 -13.51 -21.70 -5.90
C SER A 341 -13.68 -20.43 -6.76
N THR A 342 -12.64 -19.62 -6.84
CA THR A 342 -12.62 -18.36 -7.59
C THR A 342 -11.25 -18.12 -8.22
N ILE A 343 -11.23 -17.50 -9.39
CA ILE A 343 -9.98 -17.06 -10.02
C ILE A 343 -9.49 -15.77 -9.33
N TYR A 344 -8.60 -15.94 -8.39
CA TYR A 344 -7.99 -14.83 -7.66
C TYR A 344 -6.94 -14.10 -8.50
N THR A 345 -6.70 -12.85 -8.18
CA THR A 345 -5.62 -12.04 -8.77
C THR A 345 -4.49 -11.89 -7.75
N ASN A 346 -3.31 -11.46 -8.20
CA ASN A 346 -2.19 -11.17 -7.32
C ASN A 346 -2.55 -10.18 -6.19
N HIS A 347 -3.46 -9.24 -6.45
CA HIS A 347 -3.91 -8.29 -5.44
C HIS A 347 -4.69 -8.96 -4.30
N CYS A 348 -5.39 -10.07 -4.58
CA CYS A 348 -6.11 -10.83 -3.56
C CYS A 348 -5.18 -11.41 -2.49
N VAL A 349 -3.94 -11.80 -2.86
CA VAL A 349 -2.93 -12.27 -1.90
C VAL A 349 -2.63 -11.17 -0.87
N ARG A 350 -2.34 -9.95 -1.33
CA ARG A 350 -2.12 -8.80 -0.43
C ARG A 350 -3.35 -8.46 0.43
N VAL A 351 -4.55 -8.54 -0.15
CA VAL A 351 -5.80 -8.38 0.62
C VAL A 351 -5.89 -9.42 1.73
N THR A 352 -5.54 -10.67 1.44
CA THR A 352 -5.53 -11.77 2.43
C THR A 352 -4.57 -11.48 3.57
N THR A 353 -3.33 -11.04 3.27
CA THR A 353 -2.34 -10.66 4.29
C THR A 353 -2.91 -9.60 5.24
N ILE A 354 -3.40 -8.49 4.67
CA ILE A 354 -3.90 -7.36 5.46
C ILE A 354 -5.13 -7.76 6.28
N SER A 355 -6.06 -8.51 5.68
CA SER A 355 -7.27 -8.94 6.38
C SER A 355 -6.95 -9.93 7.50
N ASN A 356 -5.99 -10.84 7.29
CA ASN A 356 -5.58 -11.79 8.33
C ASN A 356 -4.88 -11.08 9.50
N LEU A 357 -3.97 -10.15 9.24
CA LEU A 357 -3.33 -9.36 10.29
C LEU A 357 -4.37 -8.53 11.07
N SER A 358 -5.32 -7.92 10.37
CA SER A 358 -6.41 -7.18 11.02
C SER A 358 -7.27 -8.06 11.93
N ARG A 359 -7.61 -9.29 11.50
CA ARG A 359 -8.36 -10.25 12.33
C ARG A 359 -7.58 -10.72 13.56
N GLN A 360 -6.26 -10.74 13.46
CA GLN A 360 -5.36 -11.07 14.57
C GLN A 360 -5.21 -9.89 15.56
N GLY A 361 -5.85 -8.75 15.29
CA GLY A 361 -5.84 -7.59 16.17
C GLY A 361 -4.66 -6.63 15.97
N TYR A 362 -3.84 -6.81 14.93
CA TYR A 362 -2.75 -5.88 14.64
C TYR A 362 -3.29 -4.50 14.24
N SER A 363 -2.62 -3.44 14.70
CA SER A 363 -3.00 -2.06 14.39
C SER A 363 -2.77 -1.74 12.91
N SER A 364 -3.46 -0.70 12.40
CA SER A 364 -3.28 -0.26 11.01
C SER A 364 -1.84 0.18 10.71
N GLU A 365 -1.13 0.70 11.69
CA GLU A 365 0.28 1.11 11.62
C GLU A 365 1.19 -0.12 11.47
N GLN A 366 0.99 -1.15 12.32
CA GLN A 366 1.73 -2.40 12.22
C GLN A 366 1.49 -3.10 10.86
N ILE A 367 0.24 -3.13 10.40
CA ILE A 367 -0.10 -3.67 9.08
C ILE A 367 0.54 -2.84 7.96
N ALA A 368 0.61 -1.51 8.10
CA ALA A 368 1.26 -0.64 7.13
C ALA A 368 2.77 -0.92 7.05
N THR A 369 3.43 -1.16 8.17
CA THR A 369 4.86 -1.53 8.25
C THR A 369 5.15 -2.83 7.48
N VAL A 370 4.36 -3.88 7.71
CA VAL A 370 4.51 -5.16 7.00
C VAL A 370 4.23 -5.00 5.51
N SER A 371 3.15 -4.34 5.16
CA SER A 371 2.66 -4.26 3.78
C SER A 371 3.26 -3.10 2.95
N GLY A 372 4.05 -2.23 3.57
CA GLY A 372 4.67 -1.07 2.92
C GLY A 372 3.65 -0.04 2.41
N HIS A 373 2.60 0.25 3.18
CA HIS A 373 1.68 1.34 2.88
C HIS A 373 2.23 2.66 3.40
N LYS A 374 2.44 3.63 2.51
CA LYS A 374 2.84 5.00 2.89
C LYS A 374 1.77 5.73 3.72
N ASN A 375 0.49 5.42 3.47
CA ASN A 375 -0.64 6.04 4.16
C ASN A 375 -1.47 4.97 4.86
N VAL A 376 -1.52 5.03 6.18
CA VAL A 376 -2.27 4.14 7.07
C VAL A 376 -3.77 4.09 6.70
N ASN A 377 -4.35 5.23 6.29
CA ASN A 377 -5.75 5.27 5.83
C ASN A 377 -6.01 4.34 4.63
N SER A 378 -4.97 3.99 3.87
CA SER A 378 -5.11 3.00 2.78
C SER A 378 -5.34 1.59 3.31
N VAL A 379 -4.80 1.26 4.49
CA VAL A 379 -5.00 -0.02 5.18
C VAL A 379 -6.44 -0.16 5.66
N GLN A 380 -7.02 0.91 6.19
CA GLN A 380 -8.40 0.91 6.71
C GLN A 380 -9.45 0.49 5.67
N ARG A 381 -9.19 0.69 4.38
CA ARG A 381 -10.08 0.22 3.30
C ARG A 381 -10.19 -1.31 3.25
N TYR A 382 -9.17 -2.02 3.71
CA TYR A 382 -9.14 -3.48 3.79
C TYR A 382 -9.69 -3.97 5.12
N VAL A 383 -9.34 -3.31 6.23
CA VAL A 383 -9.81 -3.62 7.58
C VAL A 383 -11.33 -3.53 7.70
N ARG A 384 -11.95 -2.54 7.06
CA ARG A 384 -13.43 -2.37 7.05
C ARG A 384 -14.18 -3.43 6.24
N ARG A 385 -13.49 -4.33 5.57
CA ARG A 385 -14.12 -5.41 4.79
C ARG A 385 -14.26 -6.65 5.63
N LEU A 386 -15.42 -6.78 6.23
CA LEU A 386 -15.78 -8.00 6.93
C LEU A 386 -15.98 -9.14 5.93
N HIS A 387 -15.36 -10.28 6.17
CA HIS A 387 -15.70 -11.53 5.51
C HIS A 387 -17.10 -11.99 5.92
N ASP A 388 -17.72 -12.88 5.15
CA ASP A 388 -19.03 -13.40 5.52
C ASP A 388 -18.98 -14.22 6.81
N SER A 389 -17.86 -14.86 7.12
CA SER A 389 -17.59 -15.46 8.43
C SER A 389 -17.65 -14.45 9.57
N ASP A 390 -16.99 -13.29 9.40
CA ASP A 390 -16.98 -12.23 10.42
C ASP A 390 -18.37 -11.62 10.59
N LYS A 391 -19.11 -11.44 9.49
CA LYS A 391 -20.51 -10.96 9.53
C LYS A 391 -21.42 -11.94 10.26
N ARG A 392 -21.26 -13.26 10.00
CA ARG A 392 -22.01 -14.30 10.72
C ARG A 392 -21.69 -14.26 12.20
N LYS A 393 -20.39 -14.22 12.56
CA LYS A 393 -19.97 -14.14 13.96
C LYS A 393 -20.57 -12.91 14.66
N ILE A 394 -20.46 -11.72 14.06
CA ILE A 394 -21.08 -10.49 14.59
C ILE A 394 -22.60 -10.67 14.77
N SER A 395 -23.28 -11.25 13.78
CA SER A 395 -24.72 -11.51 13.87
C SER A 395 -25.07 -12.47 15.01
N ASP A 396 -24.28 -13.50 15.19
CA ASP A 396 -24.47 -14.49 16.26
C ASP A 396 -24.15 -13.87 17.64
N ASP A 397 -23.06 -13.11 17.75
CA ASP A 397 -22.70 -12.40 18.99
C ASP A 397 -23.78 -11.39 19.40
N LEU A 398 -24.34 -10.63 18.43
CA LEU A 398 -25.46 -9.72 18.70
C LEU A 398 -26.74 -10.46 19.13
N ARG A 399 -27.04 -11.59 18.51
CA ARG A 399 -28.19 -12.43 18.93
C ARG A 399 -27.99 -12.98 20.33
N ASN A 400 -26.80 -13.53 20.57
CA ASN A 400 -26.46 -14.10 21.89
C ASN A 400 -26.46 -13.04 22.98
N ALA A 401 -26.08 -11.80 22.69
CA ALA A 401 -26.13 -10.69 23.65
C ALA A 401 -27.57 -10.35 24.08
N ILE A 402 -28.56 -10.53 23.20
CA ILE A 402 -29.98 -10.32 23.52
C ILE A 402 -30.57 -11.55 24.24
N ASP A 403 -30.13 -12.75 23.82
CA ASP A 403 -30.65 -14.02 24.38
C ASP A 403 -29.90 -14.44 25.64
N ALA A 404 -28.87 -13.71 26.07
CA ALA A 404 -28.15 -13.96 27.30
C ALA A 404 -29.08 -13.81 28.51
N LYS A 405 -29.74 -14.90 28.92
CA LYS A 405 -30.43 -15.01 30.20
C LYS A 405 -29.38 -14.89 31.29
N VAL A 406 -29.39 -13.77 31.98
CA VAL A 406 -28.57 -13.58 33.18
C VAL A 406 -28.98 -14.61 34.21
N LYS A 407 -28.19 -15.66 34.37
CA LYS A 407 -28.38 -16.60 35.50
C LYS A 407 -27.68 -16.02 36.72
N VAL A 408 -28.42 -15.50 37.66
CA VAL A 408 -27.90 -15.11 38.98
C VAL A 408 -28.05 -16.31 39.92
N VAL A 409 -26.94 -16.87 40.37
CA VAL A 409 -26.93 -17.90 41.41
C VAL A 409 -26.70 -17.21 42.75
N VAL A 410 -27.68 -17.19 43.62
CA VAL A 410 -27.51 -16.80 45.00
C VAL A 410 -27.01 -18.03 45.76
N GLY A 411 -25.73 -18.11 46.02
CA GLY A 411 -25.11 -19.18 46.83
C GLY A 411 -24.83 -18.67 48.23
N GLU A 412 -25.17 -19.50 49.21
CA GLU A 412 -24.77 -19.30 50.61
C GLU A 412 -23.24 -19.23 50.75
N ASN A 413 -22.79 -18.39 51.68
CA ASN A 413 -21.41 -18.08 51.98
C ASN A 413 -20.46 -19.28 51.91
N ARG A 414 -19.60 -19.30 50.88
CA ARG A 414 -18.31 -20.01 50.89
C ARG A 414 -17.25 -19.10 50.25
N GLU A 415 -16.13 -19.00 50.91
CA GLU A 415 -14.97 -18.27 50.44
C GLU A 415 -14.65 -18.65 48.98
N ILE A 416 -14.67 -17.64 48.08
CA ILE A 416 -14.47 -17.85 46.66
C ILE A 416 -13.04 -17.39 46.32
N ASN A 417 -12.22 -18.35 45.98
CA ASN A 417 -10.96 -18.09 45.24
C ASN A 417 -11.32 -17.58 43.84
N ASN A 418 -10.68 -16.52 43.45
CA ASN A 418 -10.78 -15.70 42.23
C ASN A 418 -10.95 -16.45 40.90
N GLN A 419 -12.09 -17.06 40.63
CA GLN A 419 -12.47 -17.44 39.25
C GLN A 419 -13.99 -17.69 39.17
N GLU A 420 -14.66 -16.86 38.35
CA GLU A 420 -16.06 -16.91 37.96
C GLU A 420 -17.13 -16.43 38.98
N ILE A 421 -17.66 -15.25 38.69
CA ILE A 421 -18.93 -14.78 39.33
C ILE A 421 -20.05 -14.97 38.32
N THR A 422 -20.95 -15.89 38.65
CA THR A 422 -22.20 -16.09 37.89
C THR A 422 -23.34 -15.43 38.65
N CYS A 423 -24.02 -14.46 38.06
CA CYS A 423 -25.19 -13.80 38.63
C CYS A 423 -26.49 -14.42 38.10
N VAL A 424 -27.39 -14.87 38.98
CA VAL A 424 -28.73 -15.38 38.63
C VAL A 424 -29.80 -14.48 39.25
N THR A 425 -30.69 -13.89 38.46
CA THR A 425 -31.89 -13.22 38.96
C THR A 425 -33.07 -14.14 38.85
N SER A 426 -33.80 -14.43 39.97
CA SER A 426 -35.13 -15.01 39.93
C SER A 426 -36.17 -13.88 39.86
N SER A 427 -37.03 -13.96 38.87
CA SER A 427 -38.17 -13.06 38.71
C SER A 427 -39.23 -13.37 39.78
N SER A 428 -39.45 -12.45 40.69
CA SER A 428 -40.77 -12.22 41.28
C SER A 428 -40.82 -10.79 41.85
N ASP A 429 -41.64 -10.00 41.22
CA ASP A 429 -42.31 -8.79 41.66
C ASP A 429 -41.52 -7.67 42.36
N ARG A 430 -41.57 -6.51 41.67
CA ARG A 430 -41.39 -5.14 42.15
C ARG A 430 -39.98 -4.70 42.51
N ASP A 431 -39.40 -4.11 41.49
CA ASP A 431 -38.46 -3.00 41.49
C ASP A 431 -37.61 -2.72 42.74
N PRO A 432 -36.34 -2.83 42.67
CA PRO A 432 -35.48 -1.65 42.82
C PRO A 432 -34.31 -1.58 41.86
N SER A 433 -33.91 -0.36 41.51
CA SER A 433 -32.81 0.03 40.66
C SER A 433 -31.52 -0.74 40.98
N ILE A 434 -31.09 -1.57 40.03
CA ILE A 434 -29.80 -2.24 40.08
C ILE A 434 -28.80 -1.39 39.29
N SER A 435 -27.79 -0.82 39.96
CA SER A 435 -26.66 -0.19 39.27
C SER A 435 -25.54 -1.19 39.03
N ILE A 436 -25.16 -1.36 37.77
CA ILE A 436 -24.07 -2.26 37.36
C ILE A 436 -22.85 -1.42 37.04
N ASN A 437 -21.78 -1.57 37.84
CA ASN A 437 -20.48 -0.93 37.59
C ASN A 437 -19.55 -1.91 36.87
N PHE A 438 -19.01 -1.51 35.71
CA PHE A 438 -18.05 -2.28 34.97
C PHE A 438 -16.64 -1.82 35.33
N SER A 439 -15.76 -2.73 35.80
CA SER A 439 -14.33 -2.44 36.01
C SER A 439 -13.49 -3.55 35.41
N GLY A 440 -12.68 -3.25 34.41
CA GLY A 440 -11.74 -4.19 33.79
C GLY A 440 -11.48 -3.91 32.31
N ASN A 441 -10.45 -4.52 31.74
CA ASN A 441 -10.13 -4.48 30.32
C ASN A 441 -11.17 -5.24 29.52
N PHE A 442 -11.46 -4.79 28.30
CA PHE A 442 -12.52 -5.32 27.42
C PHE A 442 -12.46 -6.84 27.11
N ASN A 443 -11.42 -7.53 27.51
CA ASN A 443 -11.28 -8.97 27.29
C ASN A 443 -11.70 -9.83 28.50
N ASN A 444 -11.88 -9.25 29.69
CA ASN A 444 -12.38 -9.93 30.88
C ASN A 444 -13.22 -8.94 31.70
N CYS A 445 -14.52 -8.88 31.40
CA CYS A 445 -15.44 -8.03 32.14
C CYS A 445 -15.81 -8.70 33.48
N VAL A 446 -15.48 -8.05 34.59
CA VAL A 446 -15.94 -8.44 35.92
C VAL A 446 -17.10 -7.54 36.30
N PHE A 447 -18.27 -8.11 36.55
CA PHE A 447 -19.46 -7.39 37.01
C PHE A 447 -19.54 -7.46 38.52
N LYS A 448 -19.62 -6.32 39.23
CA LYS A 448 -19.98 -6.27 40.64
C LYS A 448 -21.38 -5.70 40.75
N ILE A 449 -22.30 -6.49 41.35
CA ILE A 449 -23.66 -6.03 41.65
C ILE A 449 -23.67 -5.63 43.11
N HIS A 450 -23.94 -4.34 43.40
CA HIS A 450 -24.19 -3.86 44.75
C HIS A 450 -25.69 -3.72 44.95
N ARG A 451 -26.19 -4.33 46.05
CA ARG A 451 -27.56 -4.16 46.51
C ARG A 451 -27.50 -3.10 47.62
N GLU A 452 -28.10 -1.95 47.43
CA GLU A 452 -28.37 -1.06 48.55
C GLU A 452 -29.43 -1.69 49.44
N GLN A 453 -29.07 -1.97 50.69
CA GLN A 453 -30.05 -2.29 51.72
C GLN A 453 -30.60 -0.95 52.20
N GLU A 454 -31.90 -0.72 51.96
CA GLU A 454 -32.61 0.34 52.69
C GLU A 454 -32.55 0.05 54.18
N GLY A 455 -31.96 0.99 54.92
CA GLY A 455 -31.90 0.92 56.37
C GLY A 455 -33.28 0.96 56.97
N SER A 456 -33.62 -0.10 57.64
CA SER A 456 -34.79 -0.10 58.56
C SER A 456 -34.52 0.90 59.67
N ASN A 457 -35.35 1.96 59.73
CA ASN A 457 -35.69 2.65 60.96
C ASN A 457 -37.00 2.06 61.51
#